data_20f6315fa381fdd1b8c492b4151e387d
#
_entry.id   20f6315fa381fdd1b8c492b4151e387d
#
_cell.length_a   1.000
_cell.length_b   1.000
_cell.length_c   1.000
_cell.angle_alpha   90.00
_cell.angle_beta   90.00
_cell.angle_gamma   90.00
#
_symmetry.space_group_name_H-M   'P 1'
#
loop_
_entity.id
_entity.type
_entity.pdbx_description
1 polymer ?
#
loop_
_entity_poly.entity_id
_entity_poly.type
_entity_poly.pdbx_seq_one_letter_code
_entity_poly.pdbx_strand_id
1 'polypeptide(L)'
;MKKLLLCLVGVANVLTVEAQVGSFFEPYRRTSLRLPSVPLIVNDPYFSIWSAHNNLYDGATCHWTGQRKAIDGLLRVDGTTYRFMGKDKGRLLKPVAPMADMGAWKAKVSYAKPAANWAQRDFNDSKWQTQQAAFGSPKEYPNIRTAWTDTNSDIYIRRHVTLTKEDLARDLWLIFSHDDKCEVYINGVLATETGETWVQNEELMLPTNVKQSLRVGDNVIAYHVHNTTGGANADIGLFANVKENHNNIRNAVQTSCDVMATNTY
;
A
#
# COMPACT_ATOMS: atom_id res chain seq x y z
N MET A 1 10.85 28.92 -81.05
CA MET A 1 10.41 27.57 -80.61
C MET A 1 10.38 27.55 -79.13
N LYS A 2 9.23 27.76 -78.52
CA LYS A 2 9.07 27.72 -77.05
C LYS A 2 8.63 26.31 -76.66
N LYS A 3 9.43 25.63 -75.84
CA LYS A 3 9.05 24.35 -75.26
C LYS A 3 8.23 24.61 -74.02
N LEU A 4 6.98 24.18 -74.06
CA LEU A 4 6.08 24.20 -72.92
C LEU A 4 6.40 22.99 -72.00
N LEU A 5 6.88 23.28 -70.80
CA LEU A 5 7.12 22.24 -69.77
C LEU A 5 5.83 22.07 -68.99
N LEU A 6 5.16 20.93 -69.19
CA LEU A 6 3.95 20.57 -68.47
C LEU A 6 4.34 19.91 -67.17
N CYS A 7 4.23 20.62 -66.05
CA CYS A 7 4.35 20.02 -64.72
C CYS A 7 3.10 19.27 -64.35
N LEU A 8 3.14 17.95 -64.36
CA LEU A 8 2.12 17.10 -63.77
C LEU A 8 2.28 17.16 -62.24
N VAL A 9 1.40 17.90 -61.60
CA VAL A 9 1.25 17.80 -60.12
C VAL A 9 0.36 16.60 -59.84
N GLY A 10 0.99 15.50 -59.46
CA GLY A 10 0.30 14.35 -58.94
C GLY A 10 -0.26 14.66 -57.54
N VAL A 11 -1.57 14.88 -57.46
CA VAL A 11 -2.25 14.93 -56.16
C VAL A 11 -2.34 13.50 -55.63
N ALA A 12 -1.48 13.14 -54.73
CA ALA A 12 -1.62 11.92 -53.95
C ALA A 12 -2.79 12.11 -52.98
N ASN A 13 -3.95 11.59 -53.36
CA ASN A 13 -5.05 11.40 -52.42
C ASN A 13 -4.61 10.33 -51.41
N VAL A 14 -4.12 10.79 -50.29
CA VAL A 14 -4.02 9.95 -49.09
C VAL A 14 -5.45 9.69 -48.63
N LEU A 15 -6.01 8.56 -49.03
CA LEU A 15 -7.23 8.03 -48.45
C LEU A 15 -6.87 7.69 -46.97
N THR A 16 -7.11 8.62 -46.08
CA THR A 16 -7.26 8.31 -44.67
C THR A 16 -8.50 7.44 -44.55
N VAL A 17 -8.31 6.15 -44.42
CA VAL A 17 -9.37 5.27 -43.98
C VAL A 17 -9.59 5.62 -42.51
N GLU A 18 -10.44 6.59 -42.26
CA GLU A 18 -11.07 6.71 -40.96
C GLU A 18 -11.88 5.43 -40.79
N ALA A 19 -11.40 4.56 -39.93
CA ALA A 19 -12.21 3.45 -39.48
C ALA A 19 -13.46 4.08 -38.86
N GLN A 20 -14.57 4.07 -39.61
CA GLN A 20 -15.87 4.39 -39.04
C GLN A 20 -16.12 3.37 -37.94
N VAL A 21 -15.81 3.76 -36.72
CA VAL A 21 -16.31 3.07 -35.53
C VAL A 21 -17.83 3.25 -35.67
N GLY A 22 -18.52 2.20 -36.09
CA GLY A 22 -19.96 2.22 -36.27
C GLY A 22 -20.63 2.70 -34.99
N SER A 23 -21.80 3.28 -35.09
CA SER A 23 -22.60 3.82 -34.00
C SER A 23 -22.80 2.82 -32.83
N PHE A 24 -22.57 1.53 -33.08
CA PHE A 24 -22.59 0.47 -32.10
C PHE A 24 -21.44 0.59 -31.04
N PHE A 25 -20.32 1.20 -31.37
CA PHE A 25 -19.20 1.41 -30.49
C PHE A 25 -19.13 2.84 -29.92
N GLU A 26 -20.05 3.74 -30.32
CA GLU A 26 -20.12 5.02 -29.66
C GLU A 26 -20.73 4.86 -28.28
N PRO A 27 -19.98 5.29 -27.23
CA PRO A 27 -20.49 5.19 -25.88
C PRO A 27 -21.75 6.02 -25.71
N TYR A 28 -22.80 5.40 -25.23
CA TYR A 28 -24.02 6.11 -24.87
C TYR A 28 -23.77 7.01 -23.67
N ARG A 29 -23.66 8.31 -23.87
CA ARG A 29 -23.41 9.28 -22.79
C ARG A 29 -24.72 9.77 -22.19
N ARG A 30 -24.99 9.40 -20.94
CA ARG A 30 -25.96 10.10 -20.10
C ARG A 30 -25.25 11.20 -19.33
N THR A 31 -25.56 12.44 -19.60
CA THR A 31 -24.93 13.59 -18.93
C THR A 31 -25.53 13.91 -17.57
N SER A 32 -26.70 13.37 -17.24
CA SER A 32 -27.48 13.76 -16.06
C SER A 32 -27.52 12.70 -14.94
N LEU A 33 -27.11 11.47 -15.18
CA LEU A 33 -27.13 10.40 -14.19
C LEU A 33 -25.83 9.66 -14.16
N ARG A 34 -25.14 9.73 -13.02
CA ARG A 34 -23.98 8.91 -12.71
C ARG A 34 -24.38 7.80 -11.78
N LEU A 35 -24.07 6.55 -12.10
CA LEU A 35 -24.21 5.46 -11.15
C LEU A 35 -23.18 5.59 -10.03
N PRO A 36 -23.54 5.19 -8.81
CA PRO A 36 -22.60 5.22 -7.67
C PRO A 36 -21.43 4.25 -7.88
N SER A 37 -21.62 3.20 -8.65
CA SER A 37 -20.57 2.22 -8.99
C SER A 37 -20.89 1.55 -10.33
N VAL A 38 -19.84 1.21 -11.08
CA VAL A 38 -19.92 0.59 -12.40
C VAL A 38 -19.38 -0.83 -12.33
N PRO A 39 -20.14 -1.86 -12.78
CA PRO A 39 -19.64 -3.22 -12.87
C PRO A 39 -18.57 -3.33 -13.97
N LEU A 40 -17.42 -3.90 -13.63
CA LEU A 40 -16.33 -4.18 -14.59
C LEU A 40 -16.27 -5.66 -14.96
N ILE A 41 -16.39 -6.53 -13.97
CA ILE A 41 -16.41 -7.97 -14.14
C ILE A 41 -17.50 -8.51 -13.21
N VAL A 42 -18.48 -9.18 -13.77
CA VAL A 42 -19.54 -9.85 -13.00
C VAL A 42 -19.69 -11.26 -13.50
N ASN A 43 -19.33 -12.23 -12.68
CA ASN A 43 -19.52 -13.65 -12.96
C ASN A 43 -20.71 -14.19 -12.15
N ASP A 44 -20.72 -13.90 -10.86
CA ASP A 44 -21.79 -14.22 -9.93
C ASP A 44 -21.78 -13.23 -8.74
N PRO A 45 -22.76 -13.27 -7.82
CA PRO A 45 -22.82 -12.35 -6.68
C PRO A 45 -21.60 -12.38 -5.76
N TYR A 46 -20.85 -13.49 -5.72
CA TYR A 46 -19.67 -13.64 -4.87
C TYR A 46 -18.37 -13.28 -5.60
N PHE A 47 -18.39 -13.32 -6.95
CA PHE A 47 -17.27 -12.95 -7.79
C PHE A 47 -17.68 -11.81 -8.73
N SER A 48 -17.56 -10.60 -8.23
CA SER A 48 -17.82 -9.39 -8.99
C SER A 48 -16.85 -8.26 -8.62
N ILE A 49 -16.45 -7.50 -9.64
CA ILE A 49 -15.52 -6.39 -9.53
C ILE A 49 -16.18 -5.15 -10.08
N TRP A 50 -16.17 -4.10 -9.28
CA TRP A 50 -16.85 -2.83 -9.54
C TRP A 50 -15.89 -1.67 -9.40
N SER A 51 -16.16 -0.57 -10.10
CA SER A 51 -15.49 0.73 -9.89
C SER A 51 -16.47 1.75 -9.34
N ALA A 52 -16.17 2.33 -8.19
CA ALA A 52 -16.91 3.44 -7.59
C ALA A 52 -16.37 4.81 -8.05
N HIS A 53 -15.42 4.82 -9.00
CA HIS A 53 -14.69 6.01 -9.43
C HIS A 53 -15.09 6.47 -10.83
N ASN A 54 -14.83 7.75 -11.14
CA ASN A 54 -15.10 8.29 -12.46
C ASN A 54 -14.13 7.77 -13.51
N ASN A 55 -12.87 7.57 -13.13
CA ASN A 55 -11.85 7.01 -14.00
C ASN A 55 -11.28 5.74 -13.38
N LEU A 56 -10.80 4.82 -14.21
CA LEU A 56 -10.23 3.54 -13.75
C LEU A 56 -9.00 3.71 -12.84
N TYR A 57 -8.33 4.85 -12.91
CA TYR A 57 -7.12 5.17 -12.14
C TYR A 57 -7.38 6.01 -10.88
N ASP A 58 -8.62 6.44 -10.59
CA ASP A 58 -8.92 7.28 -9.43
C ASP A 58 -8.87 6.53 -8.10
N GLY A 59 -9.02 5.21 -8.15
CA GLY A 59 -8.99 4.38 -6.94
C GLY A 59 -8.97 2.89 -7.21
N ALA A 60 -9.02 2.13 -6.13
CA ALA A 60 -9.08 0.68 -6.20
C ALA A 60 -10.49 0.21 -6.58
N THR A 61 -10.56 -0.87 -7.34
CA THR A 61 -11.81 -1.60 -7.55
C THR A 61 -12.27 -2.29 -6.28
N CYS A 62 -13.57 -2.57 -6.20
CA CYS A 62 -14.20 -3.20 -5.05
C CYS A 62 -15.19 -4.29 -5.48
N HIS A 63 -15.60 -5.08 -4.54
CA HIS A 63 -16.79 -5.93 -4.66
C HIS A 63 -18.06 -5.07 -4.53
N TRP A 64 -19.21 -5.52 -4.99
CA TRP A 64 -20.48 -4.77 -4.87
C TRP A 64 -20.84 -4.43 -3.41
N THR A 65 -20.34 -5.22 -2.43
CA THR A 65 -20.51 -4.93 -1.00
C THR A 65 -19.65 -3.77 -0.49
N GLY A 66 -18.82 -3.16 -1.35
CA GLY A 66 -17.86 -2.13 -0.98
C GLY A 66 -16.50 -2.67 -0.52
N GLN A 67 -16.36 -3.98 -0.30
CA GLN A 67 -15.08 -4.57 0.07
C GLN A 67 -14.05 -4.36 -1.03
N ARG A 68 -12.87 -3.85 -0.67
CA ARG A 68 -11.78 -3.64 -1.61
C ARG A 68 -11.35 -4.96 -2.27
N LYS A 69 -11.38 -5.00 -3.59
CA LYS A 69 -10.90 -6.08 -4.45
C LYS A 69 -10.13 -5.43 -5.60
N ALA A 70 -8.90 -5.05 -5.31
CA ALA A 70 -8.09 -4.26 -6.25
C ALA A 70 -7.68 -5.09 -7.47
N ILE A 71 -7.91 -4.51 -8.64
CA ILE A 71 -7.31 -4.93 -9.91
C ILE A 71 -6.45 -3.77 -10.41
N ASP A 72 -5.24 -4.09 -10.84
CA ASP A 72 -4.35 -3.14 -11.48
C ASP A 72 -4.21 -3.46 -12.97
N GLY A 73 -4.35 -2.44 -13.80
CA GLY A 73 -4.10 -2.53 -15.24
C GLY A 73 -2.78 -1.86 -15.57
N LEU A 74 -1.87 -2.64 -16.14
CA LEU A 74 -0.51 -2.20 -16.46
C LEU A 74 -0.18 -2.51 -17.90
N LEU A 75 0.48 -1.57 -18.59
CA LEU A 75 0.98 -1.73 -19.94
C LEU A 75 2.45 -1.33 -19.97
N ARG A 76 3.29 -2.14 -20.58
CA ARG A 76 4.69 -1.82 -20.78
C ARG A 76 4.97 -1.50 -22.24
N VAL A 77 5.48 -0.29 -22.49
CA VAL A 77 5.84 0.20 -23.81
C VAL A 77 7.27 0.73 -23.76
N ASP A 78 8.11 0.26 -24.63
CA ASP A 78 9.52 0.68 -24.77
C ASP A 78 10.28 0.73 -23.43
N GLY A 79 10.04 -0.30 -22.59
CA GLY A 79 10.68 -0.40 -21.29
C GLY A 79 10.05 0.40 -20.16
N THR A 80 9.11 1.30 -20.47
CA THR A 80 8.35 2.08 -19.48
C THR A 80 7.04 1.38 -19.13
N THR A 81 6.73 1.28 -17.85
CA THR A 81 5.47 0.71 -17.39
C THR A 81 4.48 1.82 -17.08
N TYR A 82 3.29 1.72 -17.67
CA TYR A 82 2.16 2.63 -17.48
C TYR A 82 1.04 1.91 -16.71
N ARG A 83 0.45 2.61 -15.75
CA ARG A 83 -0.74 2.14 -15.02
C ARG A 83 -1.97 2.87 -15.55
N PHE A 84 -2.89 2.16 -16.17
CA PHE A 84 -4.14 2.69 -16.69
C PHE A 84 -5.37 2.33 -15.82
N MET A 85 -5.24 1.34 -14.94
CA MET A 85 -6.27 0.94 -13.97
C MET A 85 -5.63 0.74 -12.60
N GLY A 86 -6.36 1.12 -11.55
CA GLY A 86 -5.83 1.13 -10.19
C GLY A 86 -5.02 2.40 -9.91
N LYS A 87 -5.03 2.80 -8.65
CA LYS A 87 -4.32 4.01 -8.22
C LYS A 87 -2.90 3.68 -7.80
N ASP A 88 -1.93 4.41 -8.37
CA ASP A 88 -0.56 4.36 -7.89
C ASP A 88 -0.51 4.86 -6.43
N LYS A 89 0.16 4.12 -5.56
CA LYS A 89 0.43 4.56 -4.20
C LYS A 89 1.42 5.73 -4.15
N GLY A 90 2.06 6.05 -5.27
CA GLY A 90 3.06 7.13 -5.39
C GLY A 90 4.35 6.83 -4.64
N ARG A 91 4.57 5.57 -4.25
CA ARG A 91 5.72 5.15 -3.46
C ARG A 91 6.15 3.72 -3.74
N LEU A 92 7.43 3.48 -3.63
CA LEU A 92 8.04 2.16 -3.57
C LEU A 92 8.70 1.99 -2.21
N LEU A 93 8.13 1.16 -1.35
CA LEU A 93 8.63 0.92 -0.01
C LEU A 93 9.63 -0.24 -0.01
N LYS A 94 10.88 0.03 0.39
CA LYS A 94 11.90 -0.98 0.66
C LYS A 94 12.09 -1.14 2.16
N PRO A 95 12.25 -2.38 2.66
CA PRO A 95 12.43 -2.61 4.08
C PRO A 95 13.77 -2.05 4.58
N VAL A 96 13.72 -1.24 5.62
CA VAL A 96 14.84 -0.89 6.49
C VAL A 96 14.90 -1.90 7.65
N ALA A 97 13.72 -2.22 8.18
CA ALA A 97 13.50 -3.30 9.13
C ALA A 97 12.28 -4.11 8.67
N PRO A 98 12.47 -5.32 8.12
CA PRO A 98 11.40 -6.08 7.47
C PRO A 98 10.34 -6.56 8.46
N MET A 99 9.13 -6.84 7.99
CA MET A 99 8.13 -7.63 8.70
C MET A 99 8.51 -9.12 8.68
N ALA A 100 7.85 -9.93 9.50
CA ALA A 100 8.20 -11.34 9.68
C ALA A 100 7.95 -12.22 8.44
N ASP A 101 7.10 -11.79 7.51
CA ASP A 101 6.88 -12.43 6.21
C ASP A 101 8.01 -12.19 5.21
N MET A 102 8.75 -11.09 5.39
CA MET A 102 9.88 -10.72 4.54
C MET A 102 11.23 -11.18 5.07
N GLY A 103 11.32 -11.40 6.38
CA GLY A 103 12.55 -11.83 7.01
C GLY A 103 12.43 -11.97 8.54
N ALA A 104 13.12 -12.94 9.08
CA ALA A 104 13.12 -13.19 10.51
C ALA A 104 13.73 -12.01 11.30
N TRP A 105 13.07 -11.60 12.38
CA TRP A 105 13.57 -10.59 13.30
C TRP A 105 13.27 -10.95 14.75
N LYS A 106 14.00 -10.35 15.68
CA LYS A 106 13.84 -10.57 17.12
C LYS A 106 13.62 -9.25 17.83
N ALA A 107 12.93 -9.32 18.96
CA ALA A 107 12.69 -8.17 19.83
C ALA A 107 12.80 -8.55 21.29
N LYS A 108 12.90 -7.53 22.14
CA LYS A 108 12.66 -7.61 23.57
C LYS A 108 11.16 -7.57 23.84
N VAL A 109 10.65 -8.51 24.61
CA VAL A 109 9.21 -8.71 24.84
C VAL A 109 8.91 -8.82 26.33
N SER A 110 7.82 -8.18 26.74
CA SER A 110 7.21 -8.34 28.05
C SER A 110 5.71 -8.55 27.91
N TYR A 111 5.17 -9.48 28.67
CA TYR A 111 3.72 -9.71 28.79
C TYR A 111 3.14 -9.04 30.04
N ALA A 112 3.99 -8.50 30.90
CA ALA A 112 3.57 -7.71 32.04
C ALA A 112 3.71 -6.22 31.71
N LYS A 113 2.76 -5.41 32.20
CA LYS A 113 2.78 -3.97 32.03
C LYS A 113 4.09 -3.36 32.54
N PRO A 114 4.87 -2.71 31.68
CA PRO A 114 6.15 -2.14 32.07
C PRO A 114 5.99 -0.77 32.75
N ALA A 115 7.10 -0.18 33.17
CA ALA A 115 7.14 1.19 33.68
C ALA A 115 6.74 2.19 32.58
N ALA A 116 6.22 3.35 32.94
CA ALA A 116 5.66 4.35 32.02
C ALA A 116 6.64 4.82 30.94
N ASN A 117 7.94 4.77 31.19
CA ASN A 117 8.98 5.15 30.23
C ASN A 117 9.45 4.01 29.31
N TRP A 118 8.73 2.90 29.25
CA TRP A 118 9.12 1.71 28.49
C TRP A 118 9.35 1.95 27.00
N ALA A 119 8.67 2.94 26.43
CA ALA A 119 8.79 3.31 25.03
C ALA A 119 10.02 4.17 24.74
N GLN A 120 10.65 4.74 25.76
CA GLN A 120 11.84 5.57 25.61
C GLN A 120 13.03 4.74 25.12
N ARG A 121 13.86 5.36 24.30
CA ARG A 121 15.02 4.70 23.69
C ARG A 121 16.02 4.16 24.73
N ASP A 122 16.26 4.91 25.80
CA ASP A 122 17.21 4.61 26.86
C ASP A 122 16.64 3.72 27.98
N PHE A 123 15.39 3.26 27.81
CA PHE A 123 14.81 2.31 28.73
C PHE A 123 15.62 1.01 28.77
N ASN A 124 15.92 0.50 29.97
CA ASN A 124 16.66 -0.73 30.15
C ASN A 124 15.76 -1.96 30.02
N ASP A 125 15.76 -2.57 28.84
CA ASP A 125 15.03 -3.79 28.52
C ASP A 125 15.86 -5.08 28.66
N SER A 126 17.01 -5.02 29.31
CA SER A 126 17.92 -6.19 29.50
C SER A 126 17.26 -7.38 30.17
N LYS A 127 16.26 -7.14 31.02
CA LYS A 127 15.49 -8.17 31.71
C LYS A 127 14.35 -8.77 30.91
N TRP A 128 14.01 -8.14 29.75
CA TRP A 128 12.96 -8.64 28.88
C TRP A 128 13.43 -9.86 28.11
N GLN A 129 12.48 -10.75 27.79
CA GLN A 129 12.77 -11.91 26.98
C GLN A 129 13.10 -11.49 25.53
N THR A 130 14.08 -12.17 24.91
CA THR A 130 14.33 -12.00 23.48
C THR A 130 13.58 -13.08 22.74
N GLN A 131 12.61 -12.70 21.92
CA GLN A 131 11.75 -13.61 21.20
C GLN A 131 11.70 -13.27 19.70
N GLN A 132 11.31 -14.25 18.88
CA GLN A 132 11.23 -14.10 17.43
C GLN A 132 9.82 -13.68 17.00
N ALA A 133 9.73 -12.62 16.22
CA ALA A 133 8.49 -12.13 15.64
C ALA A 133 8.08 -12.93 14.36
N ALA A 134 6.80 -12.87 13.93
CA ALA A 134 5.68 -12.19 14.55
C ALA A 134 5.14 -12.94 15.77
N PHE A 135 4.32 -12.24 16.55
CA PHE A 135 3.71 -12.75 17.79
C PHE A 135 2.20 -12.89 17.61
N GLY A 136 1.57 -13.90 18.19
CA GLY A 136 0.12 -14.07 18.10
C GLY A 136 -0.36 -15.50 18.00
N SER A 137 -1.46 -15.71 17.28
CA SER A 137 -2.16 -16.97 17.09
C SER A 137 -1.68 -17.72 15.83
N PRO A 138 -0.83 -18.77 15.94
CA PRO A 138 -0.25 -19.45 14.77
C PRO A 138 -1.29 -20.15 13.89
N LYS A 139 -2.46 -20.47 14.43
CA LYS A 139 -3.54 -21.11 13.66
C LYS A 139 -4.25 -20.13 12.72
N GLU A 140 -4.24 -18.84 13.05
CA GLU A 140 -4.96 -17.80 12.32
C GLU A 140 -4.02 -17.00 11.41
N TYR A 141 -2.77 -16.84 11.83
CA TYR A 141 -1.77 -16.03 11.12
C TYR A 141 -0.51 -16.86 10.83
N PRO A 142 -0.23 -17.16 9.55
CA PRO A 142 0.83 -18.12 9.17
C PRO A 142 2.25 -17.64 9.49
N ASN A 143 2.44 -16.32 9.64
CA ASN A 143 3.76 -15.73 9.88
C ASN A 143 4.16 -15.68 11.36
N ILE A 144 3.29 -16.12 12.27
CA ILE A 144 3.57 -16.16 13.71
C ILE A 144 4.72 -17.13 13.99
N ARG A 145 5.69 -16.67 14.76
CA ARG A 145 6.86 -17.46 15.22
C ARG A 145 6.88 -17.65 16.72
N THR A 146 6.27 -16.73 17.47
CA THR A 146 6.10 -16.85 18.91
C THR A 146 4.61 -16.80 19.23
N ALA A 147 4.10 -17.86 19.85
CA ALA A 147 2.71 -17.93 20.23
C ALA A 147 2.41 -16.98 21.39
N TRP A 148 1.37 -16.18 21.23
CA TRP A 148 0.74 -15.34 22.22
C TRP A 148 -0.77 -15.35 21.92
N THR A 149 -1.53 -16.14 22.68
CA THR A 149 -2.93 -16.49 22.33
C THR A 149 -3.92 -16.18 23.45
N ASP A 150 -3.42 -15.64 24.58
CA ASP A 150 -4.28 -15.33 25.71
C ASP A 150 -5.17 -14.13 25.37
N THR A 151 -6.46 -14.27 25.66
CA THR A 151 -7.41 -13.16 25.56
C THR A 151 -7.32 -12.23 26.76
N ASN A 152 -7.77 -10.98 26.60
CA ASN A 152 -7.66 -9.91 27.58
C ASN A 152 -6.22 -9.80 28.13
N SER A 153 -5.26 -9.83 27.22
CA SER A 153 -3.83 -9.82 27.51
C SER A 153 -3.06 -8.83 26.66
N ASP A 154 -1.89 -8.47 27.15
CA ASP A 154 -1.02 -7.47 26.54
C ASP A 154 0.31 -8.08 26.10
N ILE A 155 0.85 -7.56 25.02
CA ILE A 155 2.25 -7.76 24.63
C ILE A 155 2.93 -6.41 24.42
N TYR A 156 4.08 -6.24 25.05
CA TYR A 156 4.95 -5.06 24.90
C TYR A 156 6.22 -5.49 24.19
N ILE A 157 6.48 -4.90 23.05
CA ILE A 157 7.56 -5.26 22.14
C ILE A 157 8.51 -4.08 21.98
N ARG A 158 9.81 -4.29 22.09
CA ARG A 158 10.84 -3.30 21.80
C ARG A 158 11.76 -3.86 20.73
N ARG A 159 11.65 -3.29 19.52
CA ARG A 159 12.47 -3.63 18.37
C ARG A 159 13.53 -2.57 18.16
N HIS A 160 14.81 -2.94 18.28
CA HIS A 160 15.94 -2.09 17.98
C HIS A 160 16.18 -2.07 16.46
N VAL A 161 16.34 -0.88 15.90
CA VAL A 161 16.54 -0.65 14.47
C VAL A 161 17.68 0.33 14.26
N THR A 162 18.69 -0.07 13.49
CA THR A 162 19.82 0.79 13.15
C THR A 162 19.50 1.55 11.87
N LEU A 163 19.53 2.89 11.92
CA LEU A 163 19.29 3.77 10.78
C LEU A 163 20.57 4.44 10.29
N THR A 164 20.66 4.58 8.96
CA THR A 164 21.73 5.32 8.28
C THR A 164 21.31 6.77 7.99
N LYS A 165 22.24 7.61 7.57
CA LYS A 165 21.93 8.94 7.05
C LYS A 165 21.02 8.89 5.81
N GLU A 166 21.22 7.86 4.99
CA GLU A 166 20.44 7.66 3.77
C GLU A 166 18.97 7.32 4.10
N ASP A 167 18.72 6.47 5.10
CA ASP A 167 17.37 6.16 5.56
C ASP A 167 16.66 7.41 6.07
N LEU A 168 17.34 8.23 6.87
CA LEU A 168 16.78 9.47 7.44
C LEU A 168 16.47 10.54 6.39
N ALA A 169 17.17 10.52 5.25
CA ALA A 169 16.92 11.44 4.14
C ALA A 169 15.66 11.09 3.34
N ARG A 170 15.08 9.91 3.58
CA ARG A 170 13.91 9.40 2.87
C ARG A 170 12.62 9.61 3.67
N ASP A 171 11.49 9.48 3.01
CA ASP A 171 10.22 9.32 3.70
C ASP A 171 10.14 7.90 4.25
N LEU A 172 9.92 7.80 5.56
CA LEU A 172 9.84 6.53 6.26
C LEU A 172 8.38 6.18 6.57
N TRP A 173 8.10 4.89 6.51
CA TRP A 173 6.78 4.31 6.69
C TRP A 173 6.85 3.16 7.69
N LEU A 174 5.88 3.08 8.57
CA LEU A 174 5.58 1.86 9.30
C LEU A 174 4.65 1.00 8.45
N ILE A 175 4.89 -0.31 8.46
CA ILE A 175 3.89 -1.31 8.08
C ILE A 175 3.74 -2.21 9.28
N PHE A 176 2.52 -2.37 9.77
CA PHE A 176 2.26 -3.13 10.99
C PHE A 176 0.93 -3.88 10.92
N SER A 177 0.86 -4.96 11.69
CA SER A 177 -0.32 -5.80 11.84
C SER A 177 -0.63 -5.94 13.31
N HIS A 178 -1.89 -5.76 13.69
CA HIS A 178 -2.35 -5.89 15.07
C HIS A 178 -3.72 -6.58 15.15
N ASP A 179 -3.99 -7.15 16.29
CA ASP A 179 -5.27 -7.73 16.68
C ASP A 179 -5.30 -7.81 18.22
N ASP A 180 -6.06 -6.99 18.97
CA ASP A 180 -7.01 -5.95 18.53
C ASP A 180 -6.40 -4.54 18.54
N LYS A 181 -6.35 -3.86 19.71
CA LYS A 181 -5.88 -2.49 19.90
C LYS A 181 -4.36 -2.41 19.93
N CYS A 182 -3.79 -1.36 19.34
CA CYS A 182 -2.36 -1.14 19.44
C CYS A 182 -1.94 0.31 19.69
N GLU A 183 -0.73 0.47 20.19
CA GLU A 183 0.01 1.73 20.32
C GLU A 183 1.43 1.53 19.77
N VAL A 184 1.87 2.43 18.91
CA VAL A 184 3.23 2.40 18.35
C VAL A 184 3.97 3.67 18.73
N TYR A 185 5.14 3.51 19.31
CA TYR A 185 6.05 4.60 19.64
C TYR A 185 7.37 4.42 18.92
N ILE A 186 8.03 5.51 18.57
CA ILE A 186 9.42 5.50 18.11
C ILE A 186 10.23 6.43 19.00
N ASN A 187 11.26 5.91 19.64
CA ASN A 187 12.10 6.64 20.61
C ASN A 187 11.30 7.37 21.69
N GLY A 188 10.14 6.82 22.09
CA GLY A 188 9.24 7.40 23.08
C GLY A 188 8.21 8.38 22.53
N VAL A 189 8.23 8.68 21.23
CA VAL A 189 7.24 9.55 20.59
C VAL A 189 6.13 8.70 19.98
N LEU A 190 4.87 8.95 20.33
CA LEU A 190 3.71 8.25 19.80
C LEU A 190 3.59 8.48 18.29
N ALA A 191 3.60 7.40 17.54
CA ALA A 191 3.40 7.41 16.09
C ALA A 191 1.93 7.21 15.72
N THR A 192 1.26 6.27 16.39
CA THR A 192 -0.17 5.98 16.21
C THR A 192 -0.71 5.17 17.37
N GLU A 193 -2.00 5.27 17.55
CA GLU A 193 -2.81 4.37 18.38
C GLU A 193 -4.07 3.99 17.62
N THR A 194 -4.60 2.79 17.86
CA THR A 194 -5.81 2.29 17.20
C THR A 194 -6.90 1.99 18.25
N GLY A 195 -8.15 1.95 17.79
CA GLY A 195 -9.25 1.40 18.58
C GLY A 195 -9.27 -0.13 18.57
N GLU A 196 -10.34 -0.69 19.11
CA GLU A 196 -10.63 -2.13 19.10
C GLU A 196 -10.91 -2.59 17.66
N THR A 197 -9.86 -2.97 16.95
CA THR A 197 -9.94 -3.45 15.56
C THR A 197 -8.73 -4.32 15.24
N TRP A 198 -8.85 -5.15 14.24
CA TRP A 198 -7.75 -5.92 13.71
C TRP A 198 -7.42 -5.47 12.28
N VAL A 199 -6.15 -5.34 11.97
CA VAL A 199 -5.67 -4.94 10.66
C VAL A 199 -4.38 -5.68 10.33
N GLN A 200 -4.23 -6.10 9.07
CA GLN A 200 -3.00 -6.65 8.54
C GLN A 200 -2.36 -5.66 7.56
N ASN A 201 -1.06 -5.45 7.74
CA ASN A 201 -0.24 -4.62 6.86
C ASN A 201 -0.78 -3.18 6.71
N GLU A 202 -1.18 -2.57 7.82
CA GLU A 202 -1.51 -1.14 7.83
C GLU A 202 -0.26 -0.32 7.51
N GLU A 203 -0.41 0.65 6.62
CA GLU A 203 0.69 1.50 6.16
C GLU A 203 0.53 2.91 6.73
N LEU A 204 1.49 3.36 7.51
CA LEU A 204 1.53 4.69 8.09
C LEU A 204 2.82 5.43 7.69
N MET A 205 2.68 6.57 7.01
CA MET A 205 3.81 7.50 6.86
C MET A 205 4.15 8.08 8.23
N LEU A 206 5.43 8.07 8.60
CA LEU A 206 5.84 8.59 9.90
C LEU A 206 5.43 10.06 10.06
N PRO A 207 4.72 10.42 11.13
CA PRO A 207 4.43 11.81 11.48
C PRO A 207 5.73 12.63 11.63
N THR A 208 5.66 13.92 11.34
CA THR A 208 6.84 14.81 11.38
C THR A 208 7.55 14.80 12.73
N ASN A 209 6.82 14.87 13.83
CA ASN A 209 7.36 14.82 15.19
C ASN A 209 8.09 13.48 15.48
N VAL A 210 7.56 12.35 14.97
CA VAL A 210 8.19 11.05 15.08
C VAL A 210 9.46 11.00 14.23
N LYS A 211 9.42 11.50 12.99
CA LYS A 211 10.60 11.58 12.12
C LYS A 211 11.71 12.41 12.75
N GLN A 212 11.38 13.48 13.47
CA GLN A 212 12.34 14.31 14.19
C GLN A 212 13.01 13.62 15.39
N SER A 213 12.40 12.58 15.96
CA SER A 213 12.98 11.79 17.05
C SER A 213 14.03 10.77 16.58
N LEU A 214 14.06 10.51 15.27
CA LEU A 214 14.98 9.54 14.67
C LEU A 214 16.41 10.09 14.58
N ARG A 215 17.38 9.17 14.61
CA ARG A 215 18.79 9.50 14.48
C ARG A 215 19.57 8.39 13.77
N VAL A 216 20.76 8.72 13.32
CA VAL A 216 21.73 7.74 12.83
C VAL A 216 22.14 6.81 13.98
N GLY A 217 22.20 5.53 13.72
CA GLY A 217 22.47 4.50 14.72
C GLY A 217 21.20 3.90 15.29
N ASP A 218 21.24 3.51 16.57
CA ASP A 218 20.18 2.78 17.23
C ASP A 218 18.95 3.64 17.51
N ASN A 219 17.79 3.13 17.11
CA ASN A 219 16.46 3.63 17.38
C ASN A 219 15.59 2.48 17.89
N VAL A 220 14.52 2.80 18.61
CA VAL A 220 13.60 1.80 19.16
C VAL A 220 12.20 2.03 18.62
N ILE A 221 11.64 1.00 18.02
CA ILE A 221 10.20 0.88 17.79
C ILE A 221 9.64 0.15 19.00
N ALA A 222 8.83 0.83 19.80
CA ALA A 222 8.13 0.27 20.93
C ALA A 222 6.68 0.06 20.55
N TYR A 223 6.22 -1.18 20.60
CA TYR A 223 4.95 -1.62 20.07
C TYR A 223 4.17 -2.39 21.14
N HIS A 224 3.01 -1.86 21.51
CA HIS A 224 2.08 -2.48 22.44
C HIS A 224 0.86 -2.96 21.67
N VAL A 225 0.43 -4.18 21.91
CA VAL A 225 -0.83 -4.73 21.40
C VAL A 225 -1.61 -5.35 22.53
N HIS A 226 -2.89 -5.05 22.61
CA HIS A 226 -3.86 -5.65 23.52
C HIS A 226 -4.78 -6.57 22.74
N ASN A 227 -4.80 -7.85 23.09
CA ASN A 227 -5.76 -8.81 22.55
C ASN A 227 -6.97 -8.86 23.48
N THR A 228 -8.11 -8.35 23.04
CA THR A 228 -9.35 -8.34 23.79
C THR A 228 -10.00 -9.71 23.74
N THR A 229 -10.12 -10.30 22.53
CA THR A 229 -10.75 -11.61 22.33
C THR A 229 -10.39 -12.20 20.97
N GLY A 230 -10.50 -13.51 20.82
CA GLY A 230 -10.25 -14.19 19.55
C GLY A 230 -8.77 -14.42 19.24
N GLY A 231 -8.39 -14.19 18.00
CA GLY A 231 -7.01 -14.31 17.57
C GLY A 231 -6.16 -13.12 18.02
N ALA A 232 -4.86 -13.30 18.03
CA ALA A 232 -3.90 -12.25 18.36
C ALA A 232 -2.87 -12.10 17.25
N ASN A 233 -2.45 -10.87 16.95
CA ASN A 233 -1.41 -10.60 15.96
C ASN A 233 -0.62 -9.35 16.33
N ALA A 234 0.71 -9.45 16.27
CA ALA A 234 1.61 -8.33 16.43
C ALA A 234 2.85 -8.51 15.54
N ASP A 235 2.92 -7.73 14.47
CA ASP A 235 4.09 -7.64 13.58
C ASP A 235 4.28 -6.20 13.13
N ILE A 236 5.52 -5.75 13.01
CA ILE A 236 5.83 -4.37 12.64
C ILE A 236 7.16 -4.25 11.91
N GLY A 237 7.18 -3.46 10.84
CA GLY A 237 8.36 -3.14 10.06
C GLY A 237 8.52 -1.65 9.80
N LEU A 238 9.73 -1.24 9.46
CA LEU A 238 10.07 0.11 9.02
C LEU A 238 10.57 0.08 7.58
N PHE A 239 10.05 0.97 6.76
CA PHE A 239 10.28 1.01 5.32
C PHE A 239 10.67 2.41 4.87
N ALA A 240 11.56 2.48 3.91
CA ALA A 240 11.94 3.72 3.26
C ALA A 240 11.30 3.82 1.87
N ASN A 241 10.72 4.97 1.55
CA ASN A 241 10.27 5.25 0.20
C ASN A 241 11.47 5.52 -0.69
N VAL A 242 11.67 4.66 -1.68
CA VAL A 242 12.76 4.78 -2.65
C VAL A 242 12.21 5.22 -4.00
N LYS A 243 12.79 6.28 -4.55
CA LYS A 243 12.46 6.72 -5.91
C LYS A 243 13.27 5.86 -6.88
N GLU A 244 12.58 5.04 -7.63
CA GLU A 244 13.16 4.26 -8.73
C GLU A 244 12.60 4.77 -10.07
N ASN A 245 13.24 4.40 -11.17
CA ASN A 245 12.72 4.68 -12.50
C ASN A 245 11.43 3.89 -12.77
N HIS A 246 10.61 4.37 -13.69
CA HIS A 246 9.29 3.84 -14.01
C HIS A 246 9.33 2.57 -14.90
N ASN A 247 10.31 1.72 -14.74
CA ASN A 247 10.45 0.52 -15.56
C ASN A 247 9.94 -0.77 -14.89
N ASN A 248 9.37 -0.68 -13.70
CA ASN A 248 8.76 -1.80 -13.01
C ASN A 248 7.30 -1.51 -12.60
N ILE A 249 6.56 -2.58 -12.26
CA ILE A 249 5.13 -2.48 -11.96
C ILE A 249 4.78 -1.71 -10.69
N ARG A 250 5.72 -1.56 -9.76
CA ARG A 250 5.50 -0.84 -8.50
C ARG A 250 5.71 0.66 -8.65
N ASN A 251 6.45 1.05 -9.68
CA ASN A 251 6.82 2.43 -9.96
C ASN A 251 6.36 2.84 -11.37
N ALA A 252 5.19 2.38 -11.76
CA ALA A 252 4.60 2.68 -13.06
C ALA A 252 4.20 4.16 -13.17
N VAL A 253 4.31 4.71 -14.36
CA VAL A 253 3.79 6.03 -14.68
C VAL A 253 2.26 5.96 -14.65
N GLN A 254 1.64 6.75 -13.76
CA GLN A 254 0.19 6.87 -13.76
C GLN A 254 -0.25 7.56 -15.05
N THR A 255 -1.10 6.92 -15.84
CA THR A 255 -1.65 7.47 -17.08
C THR A 255 -3.15 7.54 -17.03
N SER A 256 -3.72 8.56 -17.65
CA SER A 256 -5.15 8.64 -17.85
C SER A 256 -5.57 7.61 -18.91
N CYS A 257 -6.59 6.86 -18.59
CA CYS A 257 -7.32 6.09 -19.57
C CYS A 257 -8.77 6.59 -19.54
N ASP A 258 -9.15 7.35 -20.53
CA ASP A 258 -10.51 7.93 -20.62
C ASP A 258 -11.56 6.90 -21.01
N VAL A 259 -11.12 5.66 -21.14
CA VAL A 259 -11.99 4.57 -21.56
C VAL A 259 -12.70 4.05 -20.33
N MET A 260 -13.98 4.19 -20.29
CA MET A 260 -14.89 3.27 -19.64
C MET A 260 -15.40 3.60 -18.22
N ALA A 261 -14.81 4.45 -17.46
CA ALA A 261 -15.30 4.58 -16.07
C ALA A 261 -16.39 5.63 -15.90
N THR A 262 -16.73 6.31 -16.95
CA THR A 262 -17.66 7.43 -16.85
C THR A 262 -18.88 7.22 -17.70
N ASN A 263 -20.04 7.17 -17.03
CA ASN A 263 -21.36 7.45 -17.62
C ASN A 263 -21.65 6.82 -19.00
N THR A 264 -21.00 5.70 -19.31
CA THR A 264 -21.21 4.98 -20.56
C THR A 264 -22.07 3.76 -20.26
N TYR A 265 -23.30 3.77 -20.69
CA TYR A 265 -24.26 2.67 -20.65
C TYR A 265 -24.91 2.51 -22.01
#